data_d2f64de0affdb27922de3ca3df2d6ebe
#
_entry.id   d2f64de0affdb27922de3ca3df2d6ebe
#
_cell.length_a   1.000
_cell.length_b   1.000
_cell.length_c   1.000
_cell.angle_alpha   90.00
_cell.angle_beta   90.00
_cell.angle_gamma   90.00
#
_symmetry.space_group_name_H-M   'P 1'
#
loop_
_entity.id
_entity.type
_entity.pdbx_description
1 polymer ?
#
loop_
_entity_poly.entity_id
_entity_poly.type
_entity_poly.pdbx_seq_one_letter_code
_entity_poly.pdbx_strand_id
1 'polypeptide(L)'
;MRDSVDTDDREDFYVRYYVGHKGKFGHEFLEFEFKPDGKLRYANNSNYKGDKCIRKEMCVSQAVLKELKRIVIDSEVLKEDDENWPEADRVGQQELEIVLGNEHASFQTAKIGSLLDVQNSKDPEGLKQFYYFVQDLKCFALSLLNVHMKVRPI
;
A
#
# COMPACT_ATOMS: atom_id res chain seq x y z
N MET A 1 -31.30 -10.84 -0.30
CA MET A 1 -30.78 -10.58 -0.14
C MET A 1 -30.36 -9.92 0.31
N ARG A 2 -30.09 -9.78 0.61
CA ARG A 2 -29.56 -9.35 1.05
C ARG A 2 -29.00 -8.69 1.34
N ASP A 3 -29.18 -8.47 1.83
CA ASP A 3 -28.51 -7.95 2.38
C ASP A 3 -27.20 -7.90 2.38
N SER A 4 -26.85 -8.18 1.64
CA SER A 4 -25.47 -8.30 1.42
C SER A 4 -24.74 -6.99 1.48
N VAL A 5 -25.39 -5.95 1.21
CA VAL A 5 -24.81 -4.62 1.28
C VAL A 5 -24.33 -4.33 2.69
N ASP A 6 -25.14 -4.63 3.66
CA ASP A 6 -24.75 -4.39 5.03
C ASP A 6 -23.59 -5.27 5.43
N THR A 7 -23.56 -6.48 4.90
CA THR A 7 -22.47 -7.40 5.18
C THR A 7 -21.17 -6.83 4.66
N ASP A 8 -21.20 -6.26 3.46
CA ASP A 8 -20.00 -5.70 2.87
C ASP A 8 -19.49 -4.55 3.69
N ASP A 9 -20.34 -3.71 4.22
CA ASP A 9 -19.92 -2.57 4.99
C ASP A 9 -19.27 -2.96 6.31
N ARG A 10 -19.60 -4.16 6.81
CA ARG A 10 -19.03 -4.61 8.06
C ARG A 10 -17.90 -5.60 7.88
N GLU A 11 -17.58 -5.88 6.63
CA GLU A 11 -16.54 -6.81 6.34
C GLU A 11 -15.22 -6.30 6.84
N ASP A 12 -14.38 -7.17 7.34
CA ASP A 12 -13.04 -6.78 7.71
C ASP A 12 -12.31 -6.31 6.47
N PHE A 13 -11.74 -5.14 6.55
CA PHE A 13 -11.00 -4.61 5.43
C PHE A 13 -9.79 -3.87 5.95
N TYR A 14 -8.62 -4.26 5.46
CA TYR A 14 -7.37 -3.72 5.95
C TYR A 14 -6.37 -3.73 4.81
N VAL A 15 -5.66 -2.63 4.62
CA VAL A 15 -4.60 -2.56 3.62
C VAL A 15 -3.41 -1.85 4.25
N ARG A 16 -2.25 -2.46 4.14
CA ARG A 16 -1.02 -1.85 4.63
C ARG A 16 0.04 -1.97 3.55
N TYR A 17 0.72 -0.89 3.28
CA TYR A 17 1.83 -0.88 2.34
C TYR A 17 3.04 -0.26 3.00
N TYR A 18 4.17 -0.90 2.81
CA TYR A 18 5.45 -0.44 3.33
C TYR A 18 6.49 -0.54 2.23
N VAL A 19 7.32 0.47 2.08
CA VAL A 19 8.48 0.39 1.22
C VAL A 19 9.62 1.10 1.93
N GLY A 20 10.79 0.49 1.95
CA GLY A 20 11.90 1.10 2.65
C GLY A 20 13.20 0.35 2.45
N HIS A 21 14.24 0.88 3.05
CA HIS A 21 15.55 0.25 3.05
C HIS A 21 16.30 0.66 4.29
N LYS A 22 17.27 -0.14 4.67
CA LYS A 22 18.18 0.16 5.75
C LYS A 22 19.55 0.29 5.15
N GLY A 23 20.28 1.31 5.54
CA GLY A 23 21.59 1.50 4.98
C GLY A 23 22.45 2.41 5.83
N LYS A 24 23.41 3.04 5.17
CA LYS A 24 24.39 3.87 5.83
C LYS A 24 23.76 4.98 6.67
N PHE A 25 22.66 5.53 6.22
CA PHE A 25 22.00 6.61 6.92
C PHE A 25 20.84 6.16 7.77
N GLY A 26 20.73 4.88 8.03
CA GLY A 26 19.69 4.33 8.88
C GLY A 26 18.54 3.77 8.09
N HIS A 27 17.38 3.72 8.73
CA HIS A 27 16.18 3.12 8.15
C HIS A 27 15.30 4.21 7.55
N GLU A 28 15.16 4.18 6.25
CA GLU A 28 14.27 5.12 5.55
C GLU A 28 13.10 4.35 4.99
N PHE A 29 11.90 4.83 5.24
CA PHE A 29 10.70 4.11 4.79
C PHE A 29 9.51 5.01 4.63
N LEU A 30 8.55 4.50 3.87
CA LEU A 30 7.23 5.08 3.70
C LEU A 30 6.26 3.96 4.03
N GLU A 31 5.28 4.24 4.86
CA GLU A 31 4.29 3.24 5.22
C GLU A 31 2.93 3.89 5.39
N PHE A 32 1.88 3.22 4.93
CA PHE A 32 0.54 3.66 5.26
C PHE A 32 -0.38 2.46 5.44
N GLU A 33 -1.46 2.70 6.17
CA GLU A 33 -2.31 1.63 6.63
C GLU A 33 -3.73 2.15 6.68
N PHE A 34 -4.65 1.43 6.03
CA PHE A 34 -6.08 1.74 6.11
C PHE A 34 -6.71 0.70 7.01
N LYS A 35 -7.33 1.14 8.07
CA LYS A 35 -7.94 0.25 9.06
C LYS A 35 -9.43 0.13 8.85
N PRO A 36 -10.05 -0.96 9.32
CA PRO A 36 -11.50 -1.17 9.12
C PRO A 36 -12.37 -0.08 9.70
N ASP A 37 -11.88 0.61 10.74
CA ASP A 37 -12.66 1.66 11.39
C ASP A 37 -12.57 3.00 10.65
N GLY A 38 -11.87 3.04 9.53
CA GLY A 38 -11.74 4.25 8.75
C GLY A 38 -10.51 5.08 9.03
N LYS A 39 -9.63 4.59 9.89
CA LYS A 39 -8.40 5.34 10.15
C LYS A 39 -7.36 5.06 9.08
N LEU A 40 -6.78 6.14 8.56
CA LEU A 40 -5.63 6.05 7.66
C LEU A 40 -4.42 6.55 8.44
N ARG A 41 -3.43 5.70 8.58
CA ARG A 41 -2.19 6.05 9.26
C ARG A 41 -1.07 6.13 8.25
N TYR A 42 -0.22 7.13 8.41
CA TYR A 42 0.87 7.38 7.49
C TYR A 42 2.14 7.62 8.30
N ALA A 43 3.23 7.03 7.86
CA ALA A 43 4.53 7.28 8.46
C ALA A 43 5.56 7.40 7.36
N ASN A 44 6.44 8.36 7.49
CA ASN A 44 7.52 8.55 6.55
C ASN A 44 8.75 8.88 7.37
N ASN A 45 9.75 8.06 7.27
CA ASN A 45 11.00 8.25 7.98
C ASN A 45 12.13 8.40 6.99
N SER A 46 12.73 9.57 6.96
CA SER A 46 13.90 9.81 6.13
C SER A 46 14.98 10.37 7.04
N ASN A 47 16.12 9.71 7.08
CA ASN A 47 17.23 10.19 7.88
C ASN A 47 18.15 11.09 7.06
N TYR A 48 17.76 11.32 5.82
CA TYR A 48 18.56 12.16 4.96
C TYR A 48 18.45 13.59 5.48
N LYS A 49 19.57 14.23 5.68
CA LYS A 49 19.63 15.58 6.21
C LYS A 49 19.04 15.72 7.62
N GLY A 50 18.99 14.62 8.35
CA GLY A 50 18.53 14.68 9.73
C GLY A 50 17.04 14.88 9.88
N ASP A 51 16.27 14.61 8.86
CA ASP A 51 14.81 14.74 8.96
C ASP A 51 14.25 13.80 10.00
N LYS A 52 13.17 14.22 10.61
CA LYS A 52 12.51 13.42 11.63
C LYS A 52 11.44 12.56 11.01
N CYS A 53 11.08 11.50 11.71
CA CYS A 53 9.97 10.67 11.27
C CYS A 53 8.68 11.47 11.31
N ILE A 54 7.96 11.47 10.23
CA ILE A 54 6.66 12.13 10.12
C ILE A 54 5.59 11.07 10.30
N ARG A 55 4.64 11.33 11.20
CA ARG A 55 3.52 10.42 11.43
C ARG A 55 2.25 11.23 11.39
N LYS A 56 1.27 10.73 10.64
CA LYS A 56 -0.02 11.39 10.50
C LYS A 56 -1.12 10.35 10.61
N GLU A 57 -2.26 10.78 11.07
CA GLU A 57 -3.43 9.92 11.17
C GLU A 57 -4.65 10.74 10.82
N MET A 58 -5.57 10.15 10.10
CA MET A 58 -6.80 10.82 9.75
C MET A 58 -7.91 9.78 9.60
N CYS A 59 -9.14 10.23 9.64
CA CYS A 59 -10.27 9.35 9.43
C CYS A 59 -10.81 9.57 8.02
N VAL A 60 -11.10 8.48 7.32
CA VAL A 60 -11.70 8.55 6.00
C VAL A 60 -13.12 8.01 6.07
N SER A 61 -13.94 8.43 5.12
CA SER A 61 -15.33 8.02 5.12
C SER A 61 -15.50 6.59 4.63
N GLN A 62 -16.66 6.03 4.86
CA GLN A 62 -16.98 4.70 4.34
C GLN A 62 -16.96 4.71 2.81
N ALA A 63 -17.33 5.81 2.19
CA ALA A 63 -17.27 5.93 0.73
C ALA A 63 -15.84 5.78 0.23
N VAL A 64 -14.88 6.34 0.97
CA VAL A 64 -13.47 6.22 0.62
C VAL A 64 -13.01 4.77 0.74
N LEU A 65 -13.42 4.09 1.81
CA LEU A 65 -13.07 2.68 1.98
C LEU A 65 -13.69 1.81 0.89
N LYS A 66 -14.92 2.12 0.47
CA LYS A 66 -15.56 1.37 -0.60
C LYS A 66 -14.79 1.56 -1.91
N GLU A 67 -14.32 2.76 -2.15
CA GLU A 67 -13.54 3.01 -3.36
C GLU A 67 -12.22 2.23 -3.33
N LEU A 68 -11.58 2.18 -2.17
CA LEU A 68 -10.35 1.42 -2.04
C LEU A 68 -10.61 -0.08 -2.24
N LYS A 69 -11.72 -0.60 -1.71
CA LYS A 69 -12.09 -1.99 -1.95
C LYS A 69 -12.25 -2.26 -3.44
N ARG A 70 -12.89 -1.33 -4.15
CA ARG A 70 -13.07 -1.48 -5.59
C ARG A 70 -11.72 -1.55 -6.30
N ILE A 71 -10.78 -0.70 -5.90
CA ILE A 71 -9.44 -0.69 -6.49
C ILE A 71 -8.75 -2.04 -6.24
N VAL A 72 -8.86 -2.56 -5.03
CA VAL A 72 -8.26 -3.86 -4.69
C VAL A 72 -8.86 -4.96 -5.57
N ILE A 73 -10.16 -5.00 -5.66
CA ILE A 73 -10.85 -6.07 -6.40
C ILE A 73 -10.53 -5.96 -7.89
N ASP A 74 -10.61 -4.76 -8.45
CA ASP A 74 -10.40 -4.56 -9.88
C ASP A 74 -8.96 -4.86 -10.29
N SER A 75 -8.01 -4.70 -9.38
CA SER A 75 -6.62 -4.96 -9.69
C SER A 75 -6.32 -6.44 -9.82
N GLU A 76 -7.17 -7.27 -9.22
CA GLU A 76 -6.96 -8.71 -9.16
C GLU A 76 -5.67 -9.11 -8.44
N VAL A 77 -5.11 -8.19 -7.67
CA VAL A 77 -3.86 -8.49 -6.95
C VAL A 77 -4.04 -9.61 -5.94
N LEU A 78 -5.25 -9.78 -5.41
CA LEU A 78 -5.51 -10.85 -4.44
C LEU A 78 -5.33 -12.24 -5.04
N LYS A 79 -5.31 -12.36 -6.37
CA LYS A 79 -5.14 -13.65 -7.03
C LYS A 79 -3.67 -13.99 -7.27
N GLU A 80 -2.77 -13.09 -6.92
CA GLU A 80 -1.35 -13.29 -7.18
C GLU A 80 -0.65 -13.85 -5.95
N ASP A 81 0.57 -14.35 -6.13
CA ASP A 81 1.44 -14.69 -5.03
C ASP A 81 2.85 -14.24 -5.39
N ASP A 82 3.70 -14.11 -4.39
CA ASP A 82 5.02 -13.52 -4.56
C ASP A 82 6.14 -14.55 -4.64
N GLU A 83 5.80 -15.80 -4.83
CA GLU A 83 6.79 -16.85 -4.81
C GLU A 83 7.93 -16.63 -5.81
N ASN A 84 7.61 -16.14 -6.99
CA ASN A 84 8.60 -15.90 -8.02
C ASN A 84 8.97 -14.44 -8.23
N TRP A 85 8.69 -13.60 -7.25
CA TRP A 85 9.04 -12.19 -7.35
C TRP A 85 10.44 -11.97 -6.75
N PRO A 86 11.11 -10.88 -7.14
CA PRO A 86 12.46 -10.62 -6.64
C PRO A 86 12.50 -10.53 -5.12
N GLU A 87 13.49 -11.15 -4.52
CA GLU A 87 13.63 -11.10 -3.06
C GLU A 87 14.18 -9.74 -2.64
N ALA A 88 13.77 -9.32 -1.44
CA ALA A 88 14.27 -8.10 -0.87
C ALA A 88 15.79 -8.10 -0.83
N ASP A 89 16.40 -6.96 -1.08
CA ASP A 89 17.84 -6.86 -1.15
C ASP A 89 18.31 -5.55 -0.53
N ARG A 90 19.55 -5.17 -0.80
CA ARG A 90 20.11 -3.96 -0.22
C ARG A 90 19.45 -2.68 -0.69
N VAL A 91 18.90 -2.69 -1.89
CA VAL A 91 18.23 -1.53 -2.43
C VAL A 91 16.94 -1.30 -1.65
N GLY A 92 16.36 -2.37 -1.14
CA GLY A 92 15.21 -2.23 -0.27
C GLY A 92 14.19 -3.32 -0.47
N GLN A 93 13.07 -3.13 0.20
CA GLN A 93 11.98 -4.09 0.12
C GLN A 93 10.65 -3.36 0.20
N GLN A 94 9.62 -4.01 -0.27
CA GLN A 94 8.27 -3.52 -0.10
C GLN A 94 7.40 -4.67 0.39
N GLU A 95 6.38 -4.30 1.16
CA GLU A 95 5.44 -5.25 1.75
C GLU A 95 4.04 -4.73 1.51
N LEU A 96 3.15 -5.62 1.14
CA LEU A 96 1.75 -5.27 0.97
C LEU A 96 0.92 -6.32 1.68
N GLU A 97 0.00 -5.89 2.51
CA GLU A 97 -0.86 -6.78 3.24
C GLU A 97 -2.30 -6.34 3.01
N ILE A 98 -3.15 -7.27 2.63
CA ILE A 98 -4.56 -6.97 2.37
C ILE A 98 -5.44 -7.99 3.07
N VAL A 99 -6.45 -7.53 3.76
CA VAL A 99 -7.50 -8.37 4.31
C VAL A 99 -8.81 -7.88 3.70
N LEU A 100 -9.55 -8.75 3.07
CA LEU A 100 -10.85 -8.41 2.51
C LEU A 100 -11.80 -9.56 2.83
N GLY A 101 -12.58 -9.39 3.89
CA GLY A 101 -13.43 -10.44 4.38
C GLY A 101 -12.61 -11.62 4.84
N ASN A 102 -12.81 -12.75 4.19
CA ASN A 102 -12.08 -13.97 4.55
C ASN A 102 -10.80 -14.14 3.74
N GLU A 103 -10.51 -13.22 2.85
CA GLU A 103 -9.31 -13.31 2.04
C GLU A 103 -8.18 -12.52 2.67
N HIS A 104 -7.02 -13.16 2.77
CA HIS A 104 -5.83 -12.51 3.30
C HIS A 104 -4.72 -12.69 2.28
N ALA A 105 -4.05 -11.62 1.94
CA ALA A 105 -2.91 -11.69 1.03
C ALA A 105 -1.77 -10.92 1.64
N SER A 106 -0.58 -11.44 1.51
CA SER A 106 0.62 -10.82 2.04
C SER A 106 1.72 -10.99 1.02
N PHE A 107 2.32 -9.89 0.61
CA PHE A 107 3.37 -9.90 -0.41
C PHE A 107 4.61 -9.21 0.11
N GLN A 108 5.75 -9.73 -0.28
CA GLN A 108 7.03 -9.11 0.05
C GLN A 108 7.94 -9.26 -1.14
N THR A 109 8.55 -8.19 -1.58
CA THR A 109 9.45 -8.24 -2.72
C THR A 109 10.45 -7.08 -2.65
N ALA A 110 11.43 -7.09 -3.54
CA ALA A 110 12.40 -6.01 -3.63
C ALA A 110 11.74 -4.73 -4.13
N LYS A 111 12.39 -3.60 -3.93
CA LYS A 111 11.94 -2.38 -4.56
C LYS A 111 12.08 -2.54 -6.07
N ILE A 112 11.11 -2.03 -6.80
CA ILE A 112 11.09 -2.12 -8.24
C ILE A 112 11.22 -0.72 -8.81
N GLY A 113 12.26 -0.51 -9.60
CA GLY A 113 12.54 0.80 -10.12
C GLY A 113 11.83 1.14 -11.42
N SER A 114 11.42 0.15 -12.18
CA SER A 114 10.82 0.42 -13.48
C SER A 114 10.08 -0.78 -14.03
N LEU A 115 9.30 -0.55 -15.08
CA LEU A 115 8.62 -1.64 -15.77
C LEU A 115 9.61 -2.61 -16.42
N LEU A 116 10.80 -2.14 -16.74
CA LEU A 116 11.80 -3.03 -17.30
C LEU A 116 12.18 -4.10 -16.27
N ASP A 117 12.32 -3.72 -15.02
CA ASP A 117 12.59 -4.68 -13.96
C ASP A 117 11.47 -5.70 -13.84
N VAL A 118 10.23 -5.24 -14.02
CA VAL A 118 9.07 -6.14 -13.98
C VAL A 118 9.15 -7.14 -15.14
N GLN A 119 9.43 -6.66 -16.32
CA GLN A 119 9.48 -7.50 -17.51
C GLN A 119 10.58 -8.54 -17.45
N ASN A 120 11.66 -8.22 -16.74
CA ASN A 120 12.79 -9.13 -16.63
C ASN A 120 12.67 -10.11 -15.46
N SER A 121 11.58 -10.06 -14.72
CA SER A 121 11.38 -10.94 -13.59
C SER A 121 10.88 -12.32 -14.05
N LYS A 122 10.83 -13.25 -13.10
CA LYS A 122 10.35 -14.60 -13.41
C LYS A 122 8.85 -14.68 -13.59
N ASP A 123 8.11 -13.72 -13.04
CA ASP A 123 6.66 -13.68 -13.14
C ASP A 123 6.24 -12.28 -13.56
N PRO A 124 6.47 -11.89 -14.79
CA PRO A 124 6.20 -10.52 -15.22
C PRO A 124 4.72 -10.15 -15.14
N GLU A 125 3.82 -11.09 -15.40
CA GLU A 125 2.39 -10.74 -15.36
C GLU A 125 1.91 -10.48 -13.95
N GLY A 126 2.26 -11.34 -13.02
CA GLY A 126 1.86 -11.14 -11.62
C GLY A 126 2.52 -9.94 -11.00
N LEU A 127 3.81 -9.77 -11.25
CA LEU A 127 4.53 -8.64 -10.69
C LEU A 127 4.01 -7.32 -11.28
N LYS A 128 3.55 -7.33 -12.53
CA LYS A 128 2.97 -6.15 -13.15
C LYS A 128 1.67 -5.75 -12.44
N GLN A 129 0.83 -6.73 -12.09
CA GLN A 129 -0.41 -6.44 -11.37
C GLN A 129 -0.09 -5.78 -10.02
N PHE A 130 0.89 -6.32 -9.32
CA PHE A 130 1.34 -5.76 -8.05
C PHE A 130 1.87 -4.34 -8.24
N TYR A 131 2.72 -4.15 -9.25
CA TYR A 131 3.37 -2.87 -9.50
C TYR A 131 2.32 -1.76 -9.75
N TYR A 132 1.34 -2.04 -10.60
CA TYR A 132 0.32 -1.05 -10.90
C TYR A 132 -0.63 -0.83 -9.73
N PHE A 133 -0.97 -1.91 -9.00
CA PHE A 133 -1.82 -1.75 -7.84
C PHE A 133 -1.13 -0.85 -6.80
N VAL A 134 0.15 -1.07 -6.57
CA VAL A 134 0.90 -0.26 -5.61
C VAL A 134 0.94 1.20 -6.04
N GLN A 135 1.10 1.47 -7.34
CA GLN A 135 1.08 2.84 -7.82
C GLN A 135 -0.28 3.49 -7.57
N ASP A 136 -1.35 2.77 -7.85
CA ASP A 136 -2.69 3.29 -7.62
C ASP A 136 -2.93 3.52 -6.13
N LEU A 137 -2.49 2.60 -5.30
CA LEU A 137 -2.64 2.70 -3.86
C LEU A 137 -1.89 3.90 -3.31
N LYS A 138 -0.66 4.11 -3.76
CA LYS A 138 0.10 5.27 -3.32
C LYS A 138 -0.58 6.57 -3.73
N CYS A 139 -1.04 6.66 -4.97
CA CYS A 139 -1.74 7.83 -5.45
C CYS A 139 -2.98 8.10 -4.61
N PHE A 140 -3.72 7.05 -4.32
CA PHE A 140 -4.95 7.16 -3.55
C PHE A 140 -4.65 7.69 -2.15
N ALA A 141 -3.70 7.08 -1.47
CA ALA A 141 -3.35 7.46 -0.10
C ALA A 141 -2.78 8.87 -0.04
N LEU A 142 -1.87 9.19 -0.94
CA LEU A 142 -1.22 10.51 -0.91
C LEU A 142 -2.18 11.62 -1.29
N SER A 143 -3.15 11.33 -2.17
CA SER A 143 -4.17 12.31 -2.49
C SER A 143 -5.03 12.65 -1.28
N LEU A 144 -5.40 11.63 -0.52
CA LEU A 144 -6.18 11.85 0.70
C LEU A 144 -5.40 12.68 1.71
N LEU A 145 -4.13 12.33 1.89
CA LEU A 145 -3.28 13.05 2.83
C LEU A 145 -3.09 14.49 2.39
N ASN A 146 -2.91 14.74 1.09
CA ASN A 146 -2.74 16.09 0.60
C ASN A 146 -3.97 16.95 0.81
N VAL A 147 -5.15 16.40 0.61
CA VAL A 147 -6.38 17.14 0.84
C VAL A 147 -6.48 17.57 2.30
N HIS A 148 -6.13 16.67 3.22
CA HIS A 148 -6.23 16.99 4.64
C HIS A 148 -5.10 17.86 5.17
N MET A 149 -3.93 17.75 4.56
CA MET A 149 -2.79 18.48 5.07
C MET A 149 -2.44 19.71 4.32
N LYS A 150 -3.21 20.00 3.27
CA LYS A 150 -2.82 20.99 2.39
C LYS A 150 -2.92 22.31 2.93
N VAL A 151 -3.38 22.44 3.98
CA VAL A 151 -3.47 23.71 4.43
C VAL A 151 -2.21 24.39 4.66
N ARG A 152 -1.17 23.86 4.32
CA ARG A 152 -0.02 24.46 4.46
C ARG A 152 0.35 25.19 3.39
N PRO A 153 0.00 26.27 3.23
CA PRO A 153 0.42 27.02 2.11
C PRO A 153 1.81 27.31 2.50
N ILE A 154 2.52 27.46 1.78
CA ILE A 154 3.82 27.70 2.13
C ILE A 154 4.21 29.02 2.18
#